data_318b17246f26922920a5a9d309bbb1b8
#
_entry.id   318b17246f26922920a5a9d309bbb1b8
#
_cell.length_a   1.000
_cell.length_b   1.000
_cell.length_c   1.000
_cell.angle_alpha   90.00
_cell.angle_beta   90.00
_cell.angle_gamma   90.00
#
_symmetry.space_group_name_H-M   'P 1'
#
loop_
_entity.id
_entity.type
_entity.pdbx_description
1 polymer ?
#
loop_
_entity_poly.entity_id
_entity_poly.type
_entity_poly.pdbx_seq_one_letter_code
_entity_poly.pdbx_strand_id
1 'polypeptide(L)'
;MIKKATREAYGEALAELGKINENVVVLDADLSGSTKTSVFKKAFPERHFNVGIAEADLVGTAAGLAASGKIAFASTFAMFAAGRAFEQIRNTVAYPKLNVKIAPTHAGISVGEDGASHQSVEDIALMRSIPGMVVLSPADAVETKKMVFAAAEYDGPVYIRMGRLGVPVLFDD
;
A
#
# COMPACT_ATOMS: atom_id res chain seq x y z
N MET A 1 -9.57 25.58 -1.91
CA MET A 1 -8.74 24.61 -1.19
C MET A 1 -8.26 23.60 -2.20
N ILE A 2 -6.96 23.32 -2.26
CA ILE A 2 -6.37 22.32 -3.16
C ILE A 2 -6.86 20.93 -2.71
N LYS A 3 -7.20 20.09 -3.69
CA LYS A 3 -7.57 18.68 -3.43
C LYS A 3 -6.60 17.76 -4.13
N LYS A 4 -6.16 16.70 -3.43
CA LYS A 4 -5.30 15.66 -3.99
C LYS A 4 -5.67 14.30 -3.39
N ALA A 5 -5.70 13.26 -4.22
CA ALA A 5 -5.98 11.92 -3.70
C ALA A 5 -4.75 11.35 -2.96
N THR A 6 -4.99 10.70 -1.83
CA THR A 6 -3.92 10.06 -1.05
C THR A 6 -3.16 9.02 -1.89
N ARG A 7 -3.84 8.27 -2.77
CA ARG A 7 -3.18 7.34 -3.71
C ARG A 7 -2.24 8.04 -4.72
N GLU A 8 -2.53 9.27 -5.13
CA GLU A 8 -1.64 10.05 -6.02
C GLU A 8 -0.37 10.45 -5.28
N ALA A 9 -0.52 10.97 -4.07
CA ALA A 9 0.61 11.29 -3.20
C ALA A 9 1.47 10.05 -2.88
N TYR A 10 0.83 8.89 -2.70
CA TYR A 10 1.51 7.61 -2.52
C TYR A 10 2.40 7.25 -3.71
N GLY A 11 1.88 7.29 -4.93
CA GLY A 11 2.67 6.98 -6.12
C GLY A 11 3.87 7.91 -6.32
N GLU A 12 3.69 9.21 -6.05
CA GLU A 12 4.78 10.20 -6.08
C GLU A 12 5.81 9.96 -4.98
N ALA A 13 5.35 9.71 -3.74
CA ALA A 13 6.22 9.43 -2.60
C ALA A 13 7.06 8.16 -2.82
N LEU A 14 6.48 7.10 -3.41
CA LEU A 14 7.24 5.90 -3.78
C LEU A 14 8.35 6.20 -4.78
N ALA A 15 8.08 7.01 -5.81
CA ALA A 15 9.09 7.38 -6.78
C ALA A 15 10.21 8.25 -6.17
N GLU A 16 9.88 9.14 -5.24
CA GLU A 16 10.87 9.89 -4.48
C GLU A 16 11.72 8.98 -3.58
N LEU A 17 11.06 8.10 -2.83
CA LEU A 17 11.72 7.13 -1.96
C LEU A 17 12.64 6.18 -2.73
N GLY A 18 12.23 5.74 -3.92
CA GLY A 18 13.02 4.87 -4.79
C GLY A 18 14.32 5.50 -5.29
N LYS A 19 14.41 6.84 -5.34
CA LYS A 19 15.65 7.56 -5.69
C LYS A 19 16.71 7.49 -4.59
N ILE A 20 16.28 7.43 -3.34
CA ILE A 20 17.18 7.50 -2.18
C ILE A 20 17.40 6.14 -1.51
N ASN A 21 16.58 5.13 -1.85
CA ASN A 21 16.71 3.79 -1.27
C ASN A 21 16.50 2.69 -2.34
N GLU A 22 17.59 2.04 -2.72
CA GLU A 22 17.62 0.97 -3.74
C GLU A 22 16.98 -0.34 -3.28
N ASN A 23 16.77 -0.51 -1.97
CA ASN A 23 16.11 -1.70 -1.42
C ASN A 23 14.60 -1.64 -1.51
N VAL A 24 14.03 -0.48 -1.86
CA VAL A 24 12.58 -0.34 -2.07
C VAL A 24 12.18 -1.02 -3.37
N VAL A 25 11.23 -1.96 -3.25
CA VAL A 25 10.56 -2.63 -4.36
C VAL A 25 9.06 -2.45 -4.25
N VAL A 26 8.37 -2.38 -5.38
CA VAL A 26 6.93 -2.14 -5.43
C VAL A 26 6.25 -3.26 -6.22
N LEU A 27 5.19 -3.81 -5.65
CA LEU A 27 4.41 -4.88 -6.27
C LEU A 27 2.96 -4.45 -6.45
N ASP A 28 2.31 -4.98 -7.47
CA ASP A 28 0.92 -4.65 -7.80
C ASP A 28 0.18 -5.89 -8.35
N ALA A 29 -1.12 -5.96 -8.10
CA ALA A 29 -1.99 -7.02 -8.59
C ALA A 29 -2.82 -6.54 -9.81
N ASP A 30 -2.13 -6.12 -10.88
CA ASP A 30 -2.70 -5.61 -12.14
C ASP A 30 -3.55 -4.33 -12.00
N LEU A 31 -3.25 -3.52 -11.00
CA LEU A 31 -3.97 -2.27 -10.67
C LEU A 31 -3.07 -1.03 -10.66
N SER A 32 -1.88 -1.09 -11.26
CA SER A 32 -0.85 -0.05 -11.13
C SER A 32 -1.32 1.36 -11.55
N GLY A 33 -2.22 1.47 -12.51
CA GLY A 33 -2.84 2.74 -12.92
C GLY A 33 -3.78 3.30 -11.84
N SER A 34 -4.52 2.43 -11.14
CA SER A 34 -5.48 2.79 -10.10
C SER A 34 -4.79 3.07 -8.76
N THR A 35 -3.85 2.24 -8.36
CA THR A 35 -3.06 2.38 -7.12
C THR A 35 -2.00 3.47 -7.22
N LYS A 36 -1.67 3.92 -8.43
CA LYS A 36 -0.60 4.88 -8.78
C LYS A 36 0.82 4.34 -8.63
N THR A 37 1.00 3.06 -8.39
CA THR A 37 2.32 2.41 -8.44
C THR A 37 2.98 2.53 -9.82
N SER A 38 2.20 2.82 -10.87
CA SER A 38 2.71 3.14 -12.22
C SER A 38 3.68 4.31 -12.24
N VAL A 39 3.64 5.22 -11.27
CA VAL A 39 4.61 6.34 -11.15
C VAL A 39 5.98 5.78 -10.79
N PHE A 40 6.05 4.87 -9.81
CA PHE A 40 7.27 4.16 -9.46
C PHE A 40 7.77 3.28 -10.61
N LYS A 41 6.86 2.52 -11.26
CA LYS A 41 7.18 1.67 -12.42
C LYS A 41 7.87 2.43 -13.56
N LYS A 42 7.43 3.67 -13.84
CA LYS A 42 8.06 4.52 -14.88
C LYS A 42 9.48 4.92 -14.52
N ALA A 43 9.75 5.16 -13.23
CA ALA A 43 11.07 5.58 -12.76
C ALA A 43 12.02 4.39 -12.55
N PHE A 44 11.51 3.25 -12.12
CA PHE A 44 12.27 2.06 -11.72
C PHE A 44 11.59 0.77 -12.20
N PRO A 45 11.52 0.50 -13.50
CA PRO A 45 10.82 -0.67 -14.06
C PRO A 45 11.36 -2.00 -13.54
N GLU A 46 12.65 -2.08 -13.23
CA GLU A 46 13.35 -3.27 -12.73
C GLU A 46 13.05 -3.58 -11.25
N ARG A 47 12.43 -2.64 -10.54
CA ARG A 47 12.03 -2.78 -9.13
C ARG A 47 10.52 -2.78 -8.93
N HIS A 48 9.76 -2.87 -10.03
CA HIS A 48 8.31 -2.98 -10.00
C HIS A 48 7.86 -4.33 -10.57
N PHE A 49 7.05 -5.06 -9.81
CA PHE A 49 6.56 -6.38 -10.17
C PHE A 49 5.03 -6.37 -10.26
N ASN A 50 4.48 -6.89 -11.35
CA ASN A 50 3.05 -7.12 -11.49
C ASN A 50 2.81 -8.63 -11.47
N VAL A 51 2.07 -9.11 -10.47
CA VAL A 51 1.77 -10.54 -10.29
C VAL A 51 0.45 -10.96 -10.95
N GLY A 52 -0.22 -10.03 -11.64
CA GLY A 52 -1.56 -10.27 -12.15
C GLY A 52 -2.63 -10.16 -11.06
N ILE A 53 -3.86 -10.56 -11.36
CA ILE A 53 -5.00 -10.50 -10.43
C ILE A 53 -4.89 -11.67 -9.43
N ALA A 54 -3.91 -11.60 -8.52
CA ALA A 54 -3.55 -12.68 -7.59
C ALA A 54 -3.03 -12.11 -6.26
N GLU A 55 -3.93 -11.60 -5.41
CA GLU A 55 -3.55 -10.85 -4.20
C GLU A 55 -2.86 -11.72 -3.14
N ALA A 56 -3.18 -13.01 -3.08
CA ALA A 56 -2.45 -13.93 -2.20
C ALA A 56 -0.99 -14.10 -2.65
N ASP A 57 -0.74 -14.21 -3.96
CA ASP A 57 0.60 -14.26 -4.55
C ASP A 57 1.32 -12.92 -4.40
N LEU A 58 0.62 -11.80 -4.56
CA LEU A 58 1.16 -10.45 -4.29
C LEU A 58 1.81 -10.38 -2.90
N VAL A 59 1.08 -10.82 -1.88
CA VAL A 59 1.56 -10.78 -0.49
C VAL A 59 2.67 -11.81 -0.25
N GLY A 60 2.55 -13.01 -0.81
CA GLY A 60 3.57 -14.05 -0.72
C GLY A 60 4.89 -13.63 -1.36
N THR A 61 4.82 -13.06 -2.56
CA THR A 61 5.99 -12.54 -3.29
C THR A 61 6.64 -11.36 -2.55
N ALA A 62 5.83 -10.42 -2.02
CA ALA A 62 6.33 -9.32 -1.20
C ALA A 62 7.04 -9.82 0.06
N ALA A 63 6.50 -10.86 0.71
CA ALA A 63 7.12 -11.48 1.87
C ALA A 63 8.46 -12.13 1.53
N GLY A 64 8.56 -12.83 0.40
CA GLY A 64 9.82 -13.42 -0.08
C GLY A 64 10.90 -12.37 -0.37
N LEU A 65 10.53 -11.26 -1.00
CA LEU A 65 11.44 -10.14 -1.23
C LEU A 65 11.88 -9.48 0.08
N ALA A 66 10.97 -9.31 1.03
CA ALA A 66 11.30 -8.77 2.35
C ALA A 66 12.23 -9.72 3.14
N ALA A 67 12.01 -11.03 3.08
CA ALA A 67 12.90 -12.02 3.68
C ALA A 67 14.31 -12.00 3.04
N SER A 68 14.43 -11.49 1.81
CA SER A 68 15.70 -11.29 1.11
C SER A 68 16.33 -9.91 1.36
N GLY A 69 15.80 -9.13 2.32
CA GLY A 69 16.34 -7.83 2.73
C GLY A 69 15.78 -6.63 1.96
N LYS A 70 14.70 -6.79 1.19
CA LYS A 70 14.03 -5.66 0.52
C LYS A 70 12.96 -5.02 1.40
N ILE A 71 12.62 -3.77 1.10
CA ILE A 71 11.48 -3.06 1.65
C ILE A 71 10.36 -3.16 0.61
N ALA A 72 9.42 -4.07 0.82
CA ALA A 72 8.41 -4.40 -0.18
C ALA A 72 7.10 -3.64 0.05
N PHE A 73 6.69 -2.80 -0.90
CA PHE A 73 5.38 -2.16 -0.94
C PHE A 73 4.45 -2.96 -1.85
N ALA A 74 3.41 -3.56 -1.27
CA ALA A 74 2.42 -4.39 -1.98
C ALA A 74 1.09 -3.64 -2.09
N SER A 75 0.63 -3.41 -3.32
CA SER A 75 -0.52 -2.56 -3.62
C SER A 75 -1.61 -3.28 -4.40
N THR A 76 -2.84 -3.13 -3.96
CA THR A 76 -4.09 -3.55 -4.59
C THR A 76 -5.23 -2.71 -4.03
N PHE A 77 -6.50 -3.09 -4.20
CA PHE A 77 -7.60 -2.43 -3.50
C PHE A 77 -7.74 -2.96 -2.06
N ALA A 78 -8.24 -2.12 -1.16
CA ALA A 78 -8.33 -2.45 0.27
C ALA A 78 -9.19 -3.70 0.53
N MET A 79 -10.31 -3.84 -0.19
CA MET A 79 -11.16 -5.03 -0.08
C MET A 79 -10.41 -6.32 -0.45
N PHE A 80 -9.56 -6.26 -1.45
CA PHE A 80 -8.82 -7.45 -1.91
C PHE A 80 -7.59 -7.74 -1.03
N ALA A 81 -6.90 -6.71 -0.56
CA ALA A 81 -5.82 -6.90 0.41
C ALA A 81 -6.35 -7.49 1.73
N ALA A 82 -7.30 -6.80 2.35
CA ALA A 82 -7.82 -7.17 3.67
C ALA A 82 -8.74 -8.40 3.64
N GLY A 83 -9.48 -8.61 2.55
CA GLY A 83 -10.37 -9.76 2.42
C GLY A 83 -9.67 -10.98 1.83
N ARG A 84 -9.21 -10.87 0.57
CA ARG A 84 -8.71 -12.03 -0.20
C ARG A 84 -7.35 -12.54 0.27
N ALA A 85 -6.44 -11.65 0.69
CA ALA A 85 -5.09 -11.99 1.11
C ALA A 85 -4.87 -11.90 2.64
N PHE A 86 -5.94 -11.87 3.44
CA PHE A 86 -5.84 -11.69 4.89
C PHE A 86 -4.95 -12.73 5.56
N GLU A 87 -5.10 -14.00 5.19
CA GLU A 87 -4.32 -15.10 5.76
C GLU A 87 -2.82 -14.92 5.48
N GLN A 88 -2.46 -14.59 4.24
CA GLN A 88 -1.06 -14.35 3.84
C GLN A 88 -0.48 -13.15 4.58
N ILE A 89 -1.25 -12.08 4.75
CA ILE A 89 -0.81 -10.92 5.55
C ILE A 89 -0.55 -11.34 7.01
N ARG A 90 -1.46 -12.11 7.60
CA ARG A 90 -1.36 -12.56 8.99
C ARG A 90 -0.20 -13.53 9.21
N ASN A 91 -0.11 -14.59 8.41
CA ASN A 91 0.81 -15.71 8.67
C ASN A 91 2.14 -15.56 7.94
N THR A 92 2.13 -15.03 6.71
CA THR A 92 3.36 -14.96 5.90
C THR A 92 4.11 -13.64 6.13
N VAL A 93 3.42 -12.57 6.47
CA VAL A 93 4.03 -11.24 6.69
C VAL A 93 4.15 -10.90 8.18
N ALA A 94 3.03 -10.87 8.90
CA ALA A 94 3.01 -10.34 10.26
C ALA A 94 3.62 -11.30 11.30
N TYR A 95 3.35 -12.60 11.19
CA TYR A 95 3.87 -13.60 12.14
C TYR A 95 5.42 -13.61 12.18
N PRO A 96 6.14 -13.65 11.03
CA PRO A 96 7.60 -13.54 11.01
C PRO A 96 8.11 -12.09 11.09
N LYS A 97 7.22 -11.09 11.20
CA LYS A 97 7.54 -9.65 11.27
C LYS A 97 8.34 -9.12 10.07
N LEU A 98 8.00 -9.56 8.87
CA LEU A 98 8.69 -9.14 7.66
C LEU A 98 8.43 -7.68 7.31
N ASN A 99 9.42 -7.04 6.71
CA ASN A 99 9.40 -5.64 6.31
C ASN A 99 8.56 -5.43 5.03
N VAL A 100 7.24 -5.69 5.15
CA VAL A 100 6.26 -5.52 4.07
C VAL A 100 5.29 -4.40 4.40
N LYS A 101 5.09 -3.50 3.46
CA LYS A 101 4.12 -2.40 3.52
C LYS A 101 2.93 -2.78 2.64
N ILE A 102 1.84 -3.23 3.25
CA ILE A 102 0.56 -3.45 2.58
C ILE A 102 -0.07 -2.07 2.39
N ALA A 103 -0.05 -1.57 1.17
CA ALA A 103 -0.45 -0.20 0.86
C ALA A 103 -1.61 -0.16 -0.14
N PRO A 104 -2.82 -0.56 0.29
CA PRO A 104 -3.97 -0.59 -0.58
C PRO A 104 -4.60 0.79 -0.76
N THR A 105 -5.31 0.92 -1.89
CA THR A 105 -6.13 2.08 -2.21
C THR A 105 -7.62 1.71 -2.27
N HIS A 106 -8.49 2.67 -2.56
CA HIS A 106 -9.95 2.45 -2.68
C HIS A 106 -10.60 1.94 -1.38
N ALA A 107 -10.04 2.30 -0.22
CA ALA A 107 -10.63 1.95 1.07
C ALA A 107 -11.90 2.77 1.35
N GLY A 108 -12.82 2.20 2.14
CA GLY A 108 -14.08 2.83 2.51
C GLY A 108 -15.16 2.69 1.44
N ILE A 109 -16.12 3.60 1.47
CA ILE A 109 -17.33 3.55 0.63
C ILE A 109 -17.22 4.38 -0.66
N SER A 110 -16.19 5.23 -0.80
CA SER A 110 -16.05 6.17 -1.91
C SER A 110 -15.21 5.59 -3.06
N VAL A 111 -15.57 4.40 -3.55
CA VAL A 111 -14.88 3.72 -4.66
C VAL A 111 -15.40 4.09 -6.05
N GLY A 112 -16.56 4.75 -6.13
CA GLY A 112 -17.21 5.17 -7.38
C GLY A 112 -17.96 4.02 -8.06
N GLU A 113 -17.84 3.93 -9.38
CA GLU A 113 -18.58 3.00 -10.25
C GLU A 113 -18.31 1.51 -9.97
N ASP A 114 -17.21 1.18 -9.31
CA ASP A 114 -16.90 -0.21 -8.92
C ASP A 114 -17.94 -0.79 -7.95
N GLY A 115 -18.59 0.07 -7.16
CA GLY A 115 -19.74 -0.30 -6.34
C GLY A 115 -19.43 -1.12 -5.10
N ALA A 116 -20.46 -1.73 -4.52
CA ALA A 116 -20.44 -2.36 -3.21
C ALA A 116 -19.42 -3.50 -3.05
N SER A 117 -19.15 -4.27 -4.12
CA SER A 117 -18.18 -5.38 -4.09
C SER A 117 -16.75 -4.93 -3.88
N HIS A 118 -16.45 -3.65 -4.12
CA HIS A 118 -15.11 -3.06 -3.98
C HIS A 118 -14.99 -2.16 -2.74
N GLN A 119 -16.10 -1.87 -2.06
CA GLN A 119 -16.10 -1.11 -0.82
C GLN A 119 -15.51 -1.93 0.32
N SER A 120 -14.63 -1.32 1.13
CA SER A 120 -14.02 -1.94 2.30
C SER A 120 -14.27 -1.09 3.52
N VAL A 121 -15.09 -1.57 4.44
CA VAL A 121 -15.42 -0.89 5.71
C VAL A 121 -14.84 -1.60 6.93
N GLU A 122 -14.41 -2.84 6.76
CA GLU A 122 -13.87 -3.74 7.79
C GLU A 122 -12.32 -3.82 7.81
N ASP A 123 -11.64 -3.24 6.82
CA ASP A 123 -10.20 -3.38 6.63
C ASP A 123 -9.37 -2.95 7.84
N ILE A 124 -9.70 -1.83 8.48
CA ILE A 124 -9.02 -1.37 9.69
C ILE A 124 -9.20 -2.39 10.83
N ALA A 125 -10.41 -2.90 11.03
CA ALA A 125 -10.69 -3.86 12.10
C ALA A 125 -9.91 -5.16 11.88
N LEU A 126 -9.89 -5.68 10.65
CA LEU A 126 -9.14 -6.88 10.27
C LEU A 126 -7.64 -6.69 10.50
N MET A 127 -7.06 -5.60 10.01
CA MET A 127 -5.63 -5.35 10.16
C MET A 127 -5.22 -5.10 11.61
N ARG A 128 -6.05 -4.41 12.39
CA ARG A 128 -5.79 -4.20 13.83
C ARG A 128 -5.93 -5.48 14.67
N SER A 129 -6.59 -6.51 14.18
CA SER A 129 -6.66 -7.81 14.86
C SER A 129 -5.35 -8.62 14.74
N ILE A 130 -4.45 -8.22 13.84
CA ILE A 130 -3.18 -8.92 13.61
C ILE A 130 -2.11 -8.38 14.58
N PRO A 131 -1.53 -9.22 15.47
CA PRO A 131 -0.49 -8.79 16.39
C PRO A 131 0.74 -8.22 15.65
N GLY A 132 1.21 -7.05 16.09
CA GLY A 132 2.40 -6.40 15.51
C GLY A 132 2.16 -5.61 14.22
N MET A 133 0.95 -5.65 13.64
CA MET A 133 0.61 -4.83 12.48
C MET A 133 0.46 -3.36 12.88
N VAL A 134 1.22 -2.49 12.24
CA VAL A 134 1.02 -1.03 12.31
C VAL A 134 -0.02 -0.63 11.27
N VAL A 135 -1.05 0.12 11.68
CA VAL A 135 -2.11 0.59 10.78
C VAL A 135 -2.08 2.11 10.68
N LEU A 136 -1.86 2.62 9.47
CA LEU A 136 -1.79 4.04 9.14
C LEU A 136 -2.96 4.42 8.24
N SER A 137 -3.56 5.57 8.46
CA SER A 137 -4.67 6.10 7.63
C SER A 137 -4.48 7.60 7.45
N PRO A 138 -3.70 8.03 6.43
CA PRO A 138 -3.44 9.44 6.20
C PRO A 138 -4.70 10.22 5.83
N ALA A 139 -4.83 11.43 6.36
CA ALA A 139 -5.95 12.32 6.09
C ALA A 139 -5.80 13.04 4.73
N ASP A 140 -4.58 13.32 4.30
CA ASP A 140 -4.30 14.07 3.08
C ASP A 140 -3.01 13.63 2.36
N ALA A 141 -2.65 14.39 1.32
CA ALA A 141 -1.48 14.10 0.48
C ALA A 141 -0.15 14.30 1.22
N VAL A 142 -0.06 15.31 2.09
CA VAL A 142 1.16 15.60 2.85
C VAL A 142 1.41 14.51 3.89
N GLU A 143 0.40 14.18 4.63
CA GLU A 143 0.49 13.08 5.61
C GLU A 143 0.78 11.74 4.94
N THR A 144 0.18 11.47 3.76
CA THR A 144 0.48 10.26 2.97
C THR A 144 1.97 10.16 2.65
N LYS A 145 2.57 11.23 2.15
CA LYS A 145 4.00 11.27 1.83
C LYS A 145 4.84 10.99 3.09
N LYS A 146 4.58 11.69 4.17
CA LYS A 146 5.31 11.48 5.44
C LYS A 146 5.16 10.03 5.96
N MET A 147 3.96 9.45 5.88
CA MET A 147 3.70 8.07 6.29
C MET A 147 4.42 7.03 5.41
N VAL A 148 4.53 7.26 4.09
CA VAL A 148 5.28 6.37 3.19
C VAL A 148 6.76 6.32 3.58
N PHE A 149 7.38 7.46 3.85
CA PHE A 149 8.78 7.52 4.28
C PHE A 149 8.97 6.89 5.67
N ALA A 150 8.14 7.25 6.63
CA ALA A 150 8.19 6.67 7.97
C ALA A 150 7.96 5.15 7.96
N ALA A 151 7.03 4.67 7.12
CA ALA A 151 6.81 3.24 6.96
C ALA A 151 8.03 2.52 6.38
N ALA A 152 8.77 3.14 5.46
CA ALA A 152 9.99 2.54 4.91
C ALA A 152 11.12 2.42 5.95
N GLU A 153 11.19 3.34 6.91
CA GLU A 153 12.16 3.32 8.02
C GLU A 153 11.77 2.32 9.13
N TYR A 154 10.49 2.01 9.26
CA TYR A 154 10.00 1.05 10.25
C TYR A 154 10.25 -0.39 9.79
N ASP A 155 11.05 -1.14 10.53
CA ASP A 155 11.30 -2.56 10.26
C ASP A 155 10.15 -3.42 10.81
N GLY A 156 9.28 -3.89 9.91
CA GLY A 156 8.11 -4.68 10.26
C GLY A 156 6.89 -4.42 9.36
N PRO A 157 5.78 -5.10 9.65
CA PRO A 157 4.56 -5.03 8.86
C PRO A 157 3.80 -3.72 9.09
N VAL A 158 3.43 -3.06 8.00
CA VAL A 158 2.62 -1.83 8.03
C VAL A 158 1.48 -1.95 7.03
N TYR A 159 0.29 -1.53 7.41
CA TYR A 159 -0.87 -1.35 6.54
C TYR A 159 -1.13 0.14 6.36
N ILE A 160 -1.07 0.65 5.12
CA ILE A 160 -1.28 2.06 4.79
C ILE A 160 -2.58 2.19 4.01
N ARG A 161 -3.63 2.68 4.67
CA ARG A 161 -4.98 2.78 4.15
C ARG A 161 -5.18 4.05 3.33
N MET A 162 -5.49 3.93 2.05
CA MET A 162 -5.69 5.08 1.17
C MET A 162 -7.04 5.05 0.45
N GLY A 163 -7.60 6.24 0.22
CA GLY A 163 -8.84 6.41 -0.53
C GLY A 163 -8.62 6.58 -2.04
N ARG A 164 -9.75 6.59 -2.79
CA ARG A 164 -9.76 6.83 -4.25
C ARG A 164 -9.88 8.32 -4.60
N LEU A 165 -10.76 9.03 -3.92
CA LEU A 165 -11.12 10.40 -4.26
C LEU A 165 -10.10 11.43 -3.76
N GLY A 166 -10.04 12.58 -4.44
CA GLY A 166 -9.28 13.73 -3.97
C GLY A 166 -9.89 14.32 -2.70
N VAL A 167 -9.07 14.43 -1.67
CA VAL A 167 -9.42 15.06 -0.38
C VAL A 167 -8.74 16.43 -0.25
N PRO A 168 -9.27 17.36 0.57
CA PRO A 168 -8.59 18.61 0.85
C PRO A 168 -7.18 18.38 1.41
N VAL A 169 -6.22 19.19 0.98
CA VAL A 169 -4.88 19.24 1.61
C VAL A 169 -4.99 20.10 2.85
N LEU A 170 -4.73 19.53 4.01
CA LEU A 170 -4.93 20.12 5.33
C LEU A 170 -3.63 20.54 6.00
N PHE A 171 -2.54 19.85 5.70
CA PHE A 171 -1.25 20.06 6.33
C PHE A 171 -0.27 20.74 5.38
N ASP A 172 0.72 21.41 5.94
CA ASP A 172 1.86 21.96 5.23
C ASP A 172 3.04 20.97 5.23
N ASP A 173 3.93 21.10 4.22
CA ASP A 173 5.12 20.25 4.06
C ASP A 173 6.16 20.43 5.19
#